data_cc717d79d29c69d1605171a9818d2b46
#
_entry.id   cc717d79d29c69d1605171a9818d2b46
#
_cell.length_a   1.000
_cell.length_b   1.000
_cell.length_c   1.000
_cell.angle_alpha   90.00
_cell.angle_beta   90.00
_cell.angle_gamma   90.00
#
_symmetry.space_group_name_H-M   'P 1'
#
loop_
_entity.id
_entity.type
_entity.pdbx_description
1 polymer ?
#
loop_
_entity_poly.entity_id
_entity_poly.type
_entity_poly.pdbx_seq_one_letter_code
_entity_poly.pdbx_strand_id
1 'polypeptide(L)'
;MMKIKTIKHWLVVIFLLLTIALLAWFKLTQPRILVIQSYDTSYSWARDIDIALRRKLEHNLHYKVEWHFMDTKNHPDADFKQRAGREAVRVIANFRPDLIVAVDDDAQKYAVKNYANDPKIKIIFAGINDSVEPYGYDKAANVTGIFERKPLRSMRDALLELRTRDGKRLGRRMTILGDQSASVLDDKKEMEAMDWSPFKCIGMDLVVTFDEWKRAVEQASARADVLILANYHNIFTDADKKKIVPAAEIMAWTEANSKVPVIGMGGYMVEDGGMLAIGASGFEQGDVIVQMTNAILEHGVVPKDLPYTMPRQYLVYMRQAVMEKRGLVLPDIYEAFSRASNNYY
;
A
#
# COMPACT_ATOMS: atom_id res chain seq x y z
N MET A 1 -54.37 32.39 -31.17
CA MET A 1 -53.27 31.44 -31.45
C MET A 1 -51.91 31.96 -31.08
N MET A 2 -51.56 33.24 -31.21
CA MET A 2 -50.23 33.85 -30.91
C MET A 2 -49.87 33.77 -29.41
N LYS A 3 -50.79 34.06 -28.47
CA LYS A 3 -50.51 33.98 -27.00
C LYS A 3 -50.12 32.59 -26.47
N ILE A 4 -50.68 31.50 -27.04
CA ILE A 4 -50.40 30.14 -26.59
C ILE A 4 -48.97 29.70 -27.02
N LYS A 5 -48.50 30.10 -28.21
CA LYS A 5 -47.10 29.84 -28.65
C LYS A 5 -46.10 30.55 -27.77
N THR A 6 -46.38 31.81 -27.39
CA THR A 6 -45.51 32.60 -26.52
C THR A 6 -45.40 31.98 -25.11
N ILE A 7 -46.53 31.53 -24.52
CA ILE A 7 -46.54 30.86 -23.21
C ILE A 7 -45.69 29.54 -23.27
N LYS A 8 -45.83 28.74 -24.33
CA LYS A 8 -45.02 27.52 -24.51
C LYS A 8 -43.54 27.83 -24.55
N HIS A 9 -43.10 28.86 -25.28
CA HIS A 9 -41.70 29.27 -25.33
C HIS A 9 -41.20 29.70 -23.94
N TRP A 10 -41.92 30.47 -23.19
CA TRP A 10 -41.54 30.85 -21.83
C TRP A 10 -41.43 29.66 -20.87
N LEU A 11 -42.34 28.68 -20.98
CA LEU A 11 -42.27 27.45 -20.19
C LEU A 11 -41.02 26.63 -20.51
N VAL A 12 -40.66 26.52 -21.79
CA VAL A 12 -39.39 25.85 -22.20
C VAL A 12 -38.16 26.59 -21.68
N VAL A 13 -38.14 27.93 -21.76
CA VAL A 13 -37.01 28.72 -21.24
C VAL A 13 -36.86 28.57 -19.73
N ILE A 14 -37.97 28.66 -18.99
CA ILE A 14 -37.96 28.46 -17.54
C ILE A 14 -37.50 27.06 -17.18
N PHE A 15 -37.97 26.02 -17.85
CA PHE A 15 -37.54 24.64 -17.65
C PHE A 15 -36.04 24.50 -17.86
N LEU A 16 -35.48 25.03 -18.98
CA LEU A 16 -34.05 24.97 -19.27
C LEU A 16 -33.24 25.71 -18.20
N LEU A 17 -33.68 26.90 -17.76
CA LEU A 17 -32.99 27.66 -16.72
C LEU A 17 -32.98 26.90 -15.38
N LEU A 18 -34.13 26.31 -14.99
CA LEU A 18 -34.21 25.48 -13.77
C LEU A 18 -33.32 24.23 -13.87
N THR A 19 -33.28 23.58 -15.03
CA THR A 19 -32.41 22.43 -15.24
C THR A 19 -30.94 22.81 -15.13
N ILE A 20 -30.53 23.93 -15.77
CA ILE A 20 -29.14 24.44 -15.69
C ILE A 20 -28.82 24.81 -14.22
N ALA A 21 -29.71 25.50 -13.53
CA ALA A 21 -29.51 25.87 -12.14
C ALA A 21 -29.38 24.64 -11.24
N LEU A 22 -30.20 23.60 -11.45
CA LEU A 22 -30.13 22.34 -10.71
C LEU A 22 -28.82 21.61 -10.97
N LEU A 23 -28.38 21.51 -12.24
CA LEU A 23 -27.12 20.90 -12.61
C LEU A 23 -25.92 21.67 -12.03
N ALA A 24 -25.97 23.01 -12.09
CA ALA A 24 -24.94 23.85 -11.50
C ALA A 24 -24.88 23.68 -9.98
N TRP A 25 -26.04 23.69 -9.31
CA TRP A 25 -26.12 23.46 -7.87
C TRP A 25 -25.59 22.07 -7.49
N PHE A 26 -25.99 21.02 -8.20
CA PHE A 26 -25.46 19.66 -8.00
C PHE A 26 -23.93 19.61 -8.11
N LYS A 27 -23.37 20.23 -9.16
CA LYS A 27 -21.92 20.29 -9.38
C LYS A 27 -21.16 21.09 -8.31
N LEU A 28 -21.75 22.15 -7.79
CA LEU A 28 -21.15 23.01 -6.77
C LEU A 28 -21.21 22.40 -5.37
N THR A 29 -22.18 21.52 -5.11
CA THR A 29 -22.39 20.89 -3.80
C THR A 29 -21.76 19.49 -3.70
N GLN A 30 -21.15 18.96 -4.78
CA GLN A 30 -20.45 17.68 -4.74
C GLN A 30 -19.34 17.68 -3.68
N PRO A 31 -19.31 16.70 -2.74
CA PRO A 31 -18.19 16.53 -1.84
C PRO A 31 -16.88 16.31 -2.62
N ARG A 32 -15.82 16.91 -2.11
CA ARG A 32 -14.50 16.92 -2.74
C ARG A 32 -13.58 15.97 -2.00
N ILE A 33 -13.11 14.95 -2.68
CA ILE A 33 -12.19 13.94 -2.14
C ILE A 33 -10.82 14.16 -2.76
N LEU A 34 -9.79 14.34 -1.94
CA LEU A 34 -8.41 14.38 -2.37
C LEU A 34 -7.71 13.10 -1.92
N VAL A 35 -7.24 12.31 -2.88
CA VAL A 35 -6.41 11.14 -2.61
C VAL A 35 -4.95 11.56 -2.71
N ILE A 36 -4.20 11.45 -1.62
CA ILE A 36 -2.77 11.72 -1.55
C ILE A 36 -2.05 10.39 -1.31
N GLN A 37 -1.26 9.96 -2.27
CA GLN A 37 -0.45 8.76 -2.17
C GLN A 37 1.02 9.13 -1.92
N SER A 38 1.65 8.48 -0.94
CA SER A 38 3.08 8.66 -0.67
C SER A 38 3.94 8.22 -1.84
N TYR A 39 3.51 7.17 -2.56
CA TYR A 39 4.29 6.51 -3.61
C TYR A 39 3.62 6.66 -4.97
N ASP A 40 4.40 6.40 -6.03
CA ASP A 40 3.90 6.31 -7.40
C ASP A 40 3.30 4.92 -7.69
N THR A 41 2.44 4.83 -8.70
CA THR A 41 1.77 3.58 -9.11
C THR A 41 2.69 2.58 -9.82
N SER A 42 3.95 2.91 -10.07
CA SER A 42 4.98 1.93 -10.46
C SER A 42 5.28 0.94 -9.33
N TYR A 43 5.06 1.34 -8.08
CA TYR A 43 5.13 0.45 -6.92
C TYR A 43 3.80 -0.29 -6.74
N SER A 44 3.82 -1.63 -6.82
CA SER A 44 2.60 -2.45 -6.90
C SER A 44 1.64 -2.26 -5.74
N TRP A 45 2.14 -2.06 -4.52
CA TRP A 45 1.31 -1.75 -3.36
C TRP A 45 0.44 -0.51 -3.57
N ALA A 46 1.05 0.61 -3.98
CA ALA A 46 0.34 1.86 -4.25
C ALA A 46 -0.62 1.70 -5.45
N ARG A 47 -0.20 0.97 -6.48
CA ARG A 47 -1.03 0.64 -7.65
C ARG A 47 -2.29 -0.12 -7.29
N ASP A 48 -2.20 -1.15 -6.43
CA ASP A 48 -3.34 -1.97 -6.06
C ASP A 48 -4.38 -1.17 -5.25
N ILE A 49 -3.91 -0.30 -4.35
CA ILE A 49 -4.77 0.66 -3.62
C ILE A 49 -5.43 1.63 -4.62
N ASP A 50 -4.66 2.21 -5.56
CA ASP A 50 -5.16 3.14 -6.57
C ASP A 50 -6.25 2.50 -7.45
N ILE A 51 -6.03 1.26 -7.92
CA ILE A 51 -7.02 0.51 -8.70
C ILE A 51 -8.32 0.31 -7.89
N ALA A 52 -8.21 -0.10 -6.63
CA ALA A 52 -9.38 -0.33 -5.78
C ALA A 52 -10.18 0.96 -5.55
N LEU A 53 -9.49 2.08 -5.29
CA LEU A 53 -10.12 3.40 -5.11
C LEU A 53 -10.77 3.89 -6.40
N ARG A 54 -10.05 3.88 -7.54
CA ARG A 54 -10.57 4.36 -8.83
C ARG A 54 -11.80 3.60 -9.25
N ARG A 55 -11.78 2.28 -9.13
CA ARG A 55 -12.94 1.42 -9.48
C ARG A 55 -14.25 1.88 -8.85
N LYS A 56 -14.21 2.53 -7.67
CA LYS A 56 -15.40 2.95 -6.92
C LYS A 56 -15.61 4.46 -6.86
N LEU A 57 -14.54 5.24 -6.87
CA LEU A 57 -14.61 6.69 -6.68
C LEU A 57 -14.57 7.46 -8.00
N GLU A 58 -13.79 7.03 -8.99
CA GLU A 58 -13.54 7.81 -10.21
C GLU A 58 -14.79 8.00 -11.08
N HIS A 59 -15.65 7.00 -11.14
CA HIS A 59 -16.89 7.05 -11.91
C HIS A 59 -18.12 7.39 -11.07
N ASN A 60 -17.94 7.73 -9.79
CA ASN A 60 -19.03 8.12 -8.92
C ASN A 60 -19.36 9.59 -9.14
N LEU A 61 -20.53 9.83 -9.75
CA LEU A 61 -21.01 11.19 -10.05
C LEU A 61 -21.37 12.01 -8.80
N HIS A 62 -21.39 11.41 -7.61
CA HIS A 62 -21.69 12.10 -6.35
C HIS A 62 -20.47 12.83 -5.78
N TYR A 63 -19.24 12.50 -6.22
CA TYR A 63 -18.00 13.05 -5.69
C TYR A 63 -17.20 13.79 -6.78
N LYS A 64 -16.43 14.78 -6.35
CA LYS A 64 -15.34 15.35 -7.14
C LYS A 64 -14.04 14.82 -6.57
N VAL A 65 -13.34 13.94 -7.30
CA VAL A 65 -12.12 13.28 -6.83
C VAL A 65 -10.90 13.84 -7.55
N GLU A 66 -9.83 14.10 -6.81
CA GLU A 66 -8.52 14.48 -7.33
C GLU A 66 -7.45 13.58 -6.72
N TRP A 67 -6.42 13.23 -7.50
CA TRP A 67 -5.29 12.39 -7.08
C TRP A 67 -4.00 13.19 -7.09
N HIS A 68 -3.20 13.00 -6.05
CA HIS A 68 -1.86 13.55 -5.94
C HIS A 68 -0.88 12.48 -5.48
N PHE A 69 0.22 12.30 -6.25
CA PHE A 69 1.27 11.33 -5.96
C PHE A 69 2.53 12.06 -5.52
N MET A 70 3.08 11.69 -4.35
CA MET A 70 4.29 12.32 -3.80
C MET A 70 5.59 11.69 -4.31
N ASP A 71 5.52 10.45 -4.81
CA ASP A 71 6.65 9.68 -5.36
C ASP A 71 7.86 9.52 -4.42
N THR A 72 7.60 9.41 -3.14
CA THR A 72 8.65 9.36 -2.12
C THR A 72 9.39 8.02 -2.03
N LYS A 73 8.88 6.96 -2.68
CA LYS A 73 9.55 5.66 -2.75
C LYS A 73 10.76 5.70 -3.69
N ASN A 74 10.59 6.32 -4.86
CA ASN A 74 11.64 6.51 -5.85
C ASN A 74 12.64 7.60 -5.43
N HIS A 75 12.23 8.49 -4.53
CA HIS A 75 12.99 9.64 -4.04
C HIS A 75 13.03 9.65 -2.50
N PRO A 76 13.81 8.76 -1.87
CA PRO A 76 13.79 8.58 -0.41
C PRO A 76 14.54 9.66 0.38
N ASP A 77 15.23 10.59 -0.31
CA ASP A 77 15.95 11.67 0.36
C ASP A 77 15.00 12.64 1.10
N ALA A 78 15.47 13.12 2.26
CA ALA A 78 14.65 13.93 3.16
C ALA A 78 14.21 15.27 2.53
N ASP A 79 15.06 15.89 1.72
CA ASP A 79 14.77 17.16 1.07
C ASP A 79 13.69 17.01 0.00
N PHE A 80 13.74 15.91 -0.79
CA PHE A 80 12.67 15.61 -1.75
C PHE A 80 11.35 15.37 -1.02
N LYS A 81 11.32 14.52 0.02
CA LYS A 81 10.11 14.24 0.80
C LYS A 81 9.49 15.50 1.39
N GLN A 82 10.31 16.44 1.89
CA GLN A 82 9.81 17.72 2.39
C GLN A 82 9.25 18.60 1.26
N ARG A 83 9.88 18.63 0.07
CA ARG A 83 9.34 19.37 -1.09
C ARG A 83 8.01 18.77 -1.56
N ALA A 84 7.94 17.46 -1.72
CA ALA A 84 6.71 16.74 -2.09
C ALA A 84 5.58 16.99 -1.08
N GLY A 85 5.90 16.98 0.22
CA GLY A 85 4.94 17.34 1.27
C GLY A 85 4.42 18.77 1.16
N ARG A 86 5.30 19.75 0.92
CA ARG A 86 4.87 21.15 0.68
C ARG A 86 3.98 21.28 -0.56
N GLU A 87 4.26 20.53 -1.61
CA GLU A 87 3.42 20.52 -2.80
C GLU A 87 2.05 19.90 -2.51
N ALA A 88 1.99 18.77 -1.80
CA ALA A 88 0.73 18.17 -1.36
C ALA A 88 -0.10 19.14 -0.51
N VAL A 89 0.52 19.91 0.40
CA VAL A 89 -0.17 20.96 1.17
C VAL A 89 -0.74 22.06 0.26
N ARG A 90 -0.03 22.46 -0.80
CA ARG A 90 -0.55 23.43 -1.79
C ARG A 90 -1.76 22.85 -2.55
N VAL A 91 -1.71 21.57 -2.92
CA VAL A 91 -2.84 20.89 -3.55
C VAL A 91 -4.05 20.88 -2.62
N ILE A 92 -3.88 20.55 -1.33
CA ILE A 92 -4.96 20.61 -0.32
C ILE A 92 -5.57 22.02 -0.27
N ALA A 93 -4.73 23.07 -0.17
CA ALA A 93 -5.18 24.44 -0.08
C ALA A 93 -5.95 24.93 -1.33
N ASN A 94 -5.51 24.53 -2.52
CA ASN A 94 -6.13 24.87 -3.80
C ASN A 94 -7.41 24.08 -4.05
N PHE A 95 -7.38 22.78 -3.84
CA PHE A 95 -8.52 21.90 -4.08
C PHE A 95 -9.59 22.06 -3.01
N ARG A 96 -9.23 22.37 -1.76
CA ARG A 96 -10.15 22.52 -0.60
C ARG A 96 -11.04 21.30 -0.43
N PRO A 97 -10.48 20.14 -0.12
CA PRO A 97 -11.25 18.90 0.02
C PRO A 97 -12.15 18.92 1.27
N ASP A 98 -13.27 18.22 1.21
CA ASP A 98 -14.09 17.85 2.36
C ASP A 98 -13.54 16.60 3.06
N LEU A 99 -12.89 15.73 2.27
CA LEU A 99 -12.27 14.49 2.72
C LEU A 99 -10.89 14.33 2.08
N ILE A 100 -9.89 14.03 2.90
CA ILE A 100 -8.57 13.57 2.43
C ILE A 100 -8.47 12.07 2.68
N VAL A 101 -8.11 11.33 1.63
CA VAL A 101 -7.62 9.95 1.72
C VAL A 101 -6.10 10.01 1.63
N ALA A 102 -5.41 9.66 2.71
CA ALA A 102 -3.97 9.74 2.79
C ALA A 102 -3.35 8.34 2.89
N VAL A 103 -2.54 7.96 1.91
CA VAL A 103 -1.99 6.60 1.78
C VAL A 103 -0.51 6.59 2.12
N ASP A 104 -0.14 5.66 2.99
CA ASP A 104 1.18 5.44 3.57
C ASP A 104 1.72 6.59 4.45
N ASP A 105 2.79 6.32 5.19
CA ASP A 105 3.32 7.16 6.27
C ASP A 105 3.84 8.53 5.80
N ASP A 106 4.45 8.61 4.61
CA ASP A 106 5.00 9.88 4.11
C ASP A 106 3.90 10.92 3.82
N ALA A 107 2.73 10.51 3.33
CA ALA A 107 1.58 11.39 3.13
C ALA A 107 1.09 11.95 4.47
N GLN A 108 1.02 11.11 5.51
CA GLN A 108 0.66 11.54 6.86
C GLN A 108 1.69 12.53 7.40
N LYS A 109 2.95 12.13 7.37
CA LYS A 109 4.07 12.84 8.00
C LYS A 109 4.33 14.21 7.39
N TYR A 110 4.34 14.30 6.07
CA TYR A 110 4.81 15.50 5.37
C TYR A 110 3.68 16.43 4.90
N ALA A 111 2.43 15.94 4.84
CA ALA A 111 1.30 16.73 4.35
C ALA A 111 0.10 16.77 5.31
N VAL A 112 -0.46 15.62 5.70
CA VAL A 112 -1.84 15.55 6.18
C VAL A 112 -1.99 15.74 7.69
N LYS A 113 -0.99 15.36 8.51
CA LYS A 113 -1.07 15.45 9.99
C LYS A 113 -1.47 16.84 10.53
N ASN A 114 -1.11 17.92 9.82
CA ASN A 114 -1.43 19.28 10.24
C ASN A 114 -2.92 19.62 10.14
N TYR A 115 -3.72 18.76 9.50
CA TYR A 115 -5.18 18.87 9.40
C TYR A 115 -5.90 17.98 10.41
N ALA A 116 -5.18 17.31 11.32
CA ALA A 116 -5.77 16.64 12.46
C ALA A 116 -6.55 17.66 13.31
N ASN A 117 -7.79 17.32 13.66
CA ASN A 117 -8.76 18.22 14.32
C ASN A 117 -9.21 19.45 13.51
N ASP A 118 -8.94 19.52 12.20
CA ASP A 118 -9.58 20.55 11.35
C ASP A 118 -11.10 20.28 11.31
N PRO A 119 -11.95 21.28 11.63
CA PRO A 119 -13.40 21.07 11.71
C PRO A 119 -14.07 20.87 10.34
N LYS A 120 -13.38 21.19 9.24
CA LYS A 120 -13.93 21.15 7.89
C LYS A 120 -13.46 19.92 7.11
N ILE A 121 -12.26 19.42 7.39
CA ILE A 121 -11.63 18.35 6.64
C ILE A 121 -11.73 17.05 7.43
N LYS A 122 -12.23 15.98 6.80
CA LYS A 122 -12.19 14.63 7.33
C LYS A 122 -10.96 13.93 6.74
N ILE A 123 -10.41 12.98 7.46
CA ILE A 123 -9.21 12.24 7.04
C ILE A 123 -9.48 10.75 7.19
N ILE A 124 -9.19 10.00 6.11
CA ILE A 124 -9.08 8.56 6.14
C ILE A 124 -7.64 8.21 5.78
N PHE A 125 -6.92 7.60 6.71
CA PHE A 125 -5.60 7.07 6.41
C PHE A 125 -5.66 5.62 5.93
N ALA A 126 -4.68 5.22 5.12
CA ALA A 126 -4.39 3.83 4.81
C ALA A 126 -2.88 3.58 4.89
N GLY A 127 -2.48 2.36 5.18
CA GLY A 127 -1.08 1.96 5.07
C GLY A 127 -0.14 2.52 6.14
N ILE A 128 -0.64 2.99 7.30
CA ILE A 128 0.24 3.34 8.43
C ILE A 128 0.85 2.07 9.00
N ASN A 129 2.19 1.99 9.04
CA ASN A 129 2.92 0.79 9.44
C ASN A 129 2.97 0.58 10.96
N ASP A 130 3.25 1.59 11.78
CA ASP A 130 3.36 1.43 13.25
C ASP A 130 2.10 1.95 13.96
N SER A 131 2.07 3.20 14.31
CA SER A 131 1.05 3.78 15.17
C SER A 131 0.61 5.17 14.69
N VAL A 132 -0.50 5.67 15.24
CA VAL A 132 -1.12 6.94 14.80
C VAL A 132 -0.65 8.15 15.62
N GLU A 133 -0.02 7.92 16.78
CA GLU A 133 0.40 8.96 17.73
C GLU A 133 1.40 9.96 17.12
N PRO A 134 2.38 9.55 16.28
CA PRO A 134 3.31 10.50 15.65
C PRO A 134 2.64 11.53 14.75
N TYR A 135 1.39 11.25 14.34
CA TYR A 135 0.57 12.13 13.50
C TYR A 135 -0.47 12.91 14.32
N GLY A 136 -0.61 12.62 15.62
CA GLY A 136 -1.61 13.22 16.49
C GLY A 136 -3.05 12.73 16.22
N TYR A 137 -3.19 11.57 15.58
CA TYR A 137 -4.48 11.02 15.19
C TYR A 137 -5.20 10.31 16.34
N ASP A 138 -4.47 9.87 17.37
CA ASP A 138 -5.01 9.30 18.60
C ASP A 138 -6.00 10.22 19.33
N LYS A 139 -5.86 11.55 19.14
CA LYS A 139 -6.68 12.59 19.76
C LYS A 139 -7.58 13.32 18.75
N ALA A 140 -7.55 12.94 17.48
CA ALA A 140 -8.25 13.65 16.43
C ALA A 140 -9.67 13.12 16.23
N ALA A 141 -10.66 14.03 16.27
CA ALA A 141 -12.06 13.67 16.05
C ALA A 141 -12.41 13.47 14.56
N ASN A 142 -11.58 13.97 13.66
CA ASN A 142 -11.81 13.98 12.22
C ASN A 142 -11.02 12.92 11.46
N VAL A 143 -10.44 11.93 12.15
CA VAL A 143 -9.57 10.90 11.54
C VAL A 143 -10.09 9.49 11.82
N THR A 144 -10.04 8.65 10.79
CA THR A 144 -10.18 7.19 10.86
C THR A 144 -9.29 6.54 9.81
N GLY A 145 -9.24 5.21 9.72
CA GLY A 145 -8.49 4.55 8.66
C GLY A 145 -8.18 3.09 8.92
N ILE A 146 -7.34 2.54 8.04
CA ILE A 146 -6.86 1.18 8.06
C ILE A 146 -5.32 1.14 8.10
N PHE A 147 -4.76 0.37 9.03
CA PHE A 147 -3.33 0.13 9.14
C PHE A 147 -2.80 -0.79 8.03
N GLU A 148 -1.52 -0.71 7.73
CA GLU A 148 -0.81 -1.82 7.08
C GLU A 148 -0.21 -2.72 8.17
N ARG A 149 -0.41 -4.02 8.03
CA ARG A 149 0.26 -5.04 8.86
C ARG A 149 0.70 -6.17 7.97
N LYS A 150 1.94 -6.60 8.14
CA LYS A 150 2.45 -7.75 7.41
C LYS A 150 1.75 -9.02 7.89
N PRO A 151 1.32 -9.91 6.99
CA PRO A 151 0.63 -11.16 7.35
C PRO A 151 1.62 -12.22 7.83
N LEU A 152 2.38 -11.93 8.91
CA LEU A 152 3.49 -12.75 9.38
C LEU A 152 3.07 -14.18 9.74
N ARG A 153 1.87 -14.34 10.32
CA ARG A 153 1.31 -15.67 10.65
C ARG A 153 1.02 -16.47 9.38
N SER A 154 0.37 -15.86 8.40
CA SER A 154 0.07 -16.53 7.13
C SER A 154 1.36 -16.87 6.35
N MET A 155 2.38 -16.03 6.45
CA MET A 155 3.71 -16.34 5.92
C MET A 155 4.32 -17.55 6.60
N ARG A 156 4.35 -17.60 7.94
CA ARG A 156 4.84 -18.76 8.69
C ARG A 156 4.08 -20.03 8.29
N ASP A 157 2.76 -19.95 8.17
CA ASP A 157 1.93 -21.09 7.82
C ASP A 157 2.19 -21.58 6.40
N ALA A 158 2.40 -20.65 5.44
CA ALA A 158 2.83 -21.01 4.07
C ALA A 158 4.22 -21.67 4.06
N LEU A 159 5.16 -21.19 4.88
CA LEU A 159 6.48 -21.83 5.03
C LEU A 159 6.37 -23.27 5.58
N LEU A 160 5.41 -23.54 6.45
CA LEU A 160 5.15 -24.87 6.97
C LEU A 160 4.63 -25.84 5.91
N GLU A 161 3.96 -25.32 4.90
CA GLU A 161 3.43 -26.09 3.77
C GLU A 161 4.40 -26.22 2.59
N LEU A 162 5.42 -25.40 2.53
CA LEU A 162 6.42 -25.45 1.45
C LEU A 162 7.25 -26.73 1.55
N ARG A 163 7.35 -27.46 0.43
CA ARG A 163 8.04 -28.76 0.31
C ARG A 163 8.99 -28.74 -0.88
N THR A 164 10.00 -29.61 -0.83
CA THR A 164 10.71 -30.04 -2.01
C THR A 164 9.85 -30.97 -2.87
N ARG A 165 10.17 -31.15 -4.13
CA ARG A 165 9.42 -32.07 -5.04
C ARG A 165 9.35 -33.51 -4.56
N ASP A 166 10.35 -33.96 -3.79
CA ASP A 166 10.37 -35.29 -3.15
C ASP A 166 9.61 -35.33 -1.81
N GLY A 167 8.84 -34.27 -1.50
CA GLY A 167 7.94 -34.18 -0.35
C GLY A 167 8.59 -33.82 0.98
N LYS A 168 9.89 -33.53 1.01
CA LYS A 168 10.60 -33.14 2.24
C LYS A 168 10.24 -31.72 2.66
N ARG A 169 10.12 -31.50 3.95
CA ARG A 169 9.97 -30.17 4.55
C ARG A 169 11.29 -29.40 4.48
N LEU A 170 11.18 -28.08 4.42
CA LEU A 170 12.35 -27.20 4.59
C LEU A 170 12.91 -27.31 6.01
N GLY A 171 14.18 -26.98 6.15
CA GLY A 171 14.79 -26.77 7.48
C GLY A 171 14.13 -25.60 8.21
N ARG A 172 14.40 -25.45 9.48
CA ARG A 172 13.65 -24.54 10.35
C ARG A 172 14.39 -23.29 10.81
N ARG A 173 15.57 -23.06 10.28
CA ARG A 173 16.33 -21.84 10.55
C ARG A 173 15.98 -20.81 9.48
N MET A 174 15.48 -19.65 9.88
CA MET A 174 15.18 -18.55 8.98
C MET A 174 15.92 -17.28 9.40
N THR A 175 16.22 -16.45 8.44
CA THR A 175 16.73 -15.09 8.67
C THR A 175 15.91 -14.10 7.85
N ILE A 176 15.82 -12.86 8.31
CA ILE A 176 15.13 -11.79 7.63
C ILE A 176 16.18 -10.83 7.08
N LEU A 177 15.98 -10.34 5.87
CA LEU A 177 16.82 -9.33 5.22
C LEU A 177 15.94 -8.21 4.67
N GLY A 178 16.37 -6.97 4.88
CA GLY A 178 15.66 -5.81 4.36
C GLY A 178 16.56 -4.59 4.22
N ASP A 179 16.00 -3.55 3.62
CA ASP A 179 16.60 -2.22 3.60
C ASP A 179 16.35 -1.46 4.93
N GLN A 180 16.95 -0.28 5.07
CA GLN A 180 16.76 0.59 6.24
C GLN A 180 15.69 1.68 5.98
N SER A 181 14.69 1.40 5.14
CA SER A 181 13.57 2.33 4.96
C SER A 181 12.71 2.47 6.22
N ALA A 182 12.05 3.60 6.35
CA ALA A 182 11.18 3.87 7.51
C ALA A 182 10.14 2.76 7.70
N SER A 183 9.49 2.31 6.63
CA SER A 183 8.49 1.24 6.70
C SER A 183 9.05 -0.09 7.24
N VAL A 184 10.29 -0.47 6.88
CA VAL A 184 10.93 -1.68 7.43
C VAL A 184 11.31 -1.50 8.90
N LEU A 185 11.78 -0.31 9.27
CA LEU A 185 12.11 0.00 10.67
C LEU A 185 10.87 0.02 11.56
N ASP A 186 9.73 0.48 11.04
CA ASP A 186 8.44 0.49 11.73
C ASP A 186 7.90 -0.95 11.89
N ASP A 187 7.97 -1.78 10.84
CA ASP A 187 7.56 -3.19 10.89
C ASP A 187 8.49 -4.08 11.75
N LYS A 188 9.70 -3.64 12.02
CA LYS A 188 10.74 -4.44 12.71
C LYS A 188 10.26 -4.99 14.03
N LYS A 189 9.58 -4.19 14.85
CA LYS A 189 9.08 -4.61 16.17
C LYS A 189 8.11 -5.80 16.07
N GLU A 190 7.20 -5.77 15.07
CA GLU A 190 6.28 -6.86 14.84
C GLU A 190 7.00 -8.13 14.37
N MET A 191 7.99 -7.98 13.48
CA MET A 191 8.80 -9.09 12.98
C MET A 191 9.62 -9.76 14.10
N GLU A 192 10.20 -8.96 15.01
CA GLU A 192 10.96 -9.45 16.16
C GLU A 192 10.08 -10.08 17.26
N ALA A 193 8.87 -9.54 17.48
CA ALA A 193 7.93 -10.05 18.47
C ALA A 193 7.14 -11.27 17.98
N MET A 194 7.15 -11.57 16.68
CA MET A 194 6.39 -12.69 16.10
C MET A 194 6.92 -14.02 16.62
N ASP A 195 6.00 -14.86 17.12
CA ASP A 195 6.29 -16.27 17.37
C ASP A 195 6.37 -17.04 16.04
N TRP A 196 7.58 -17.22 15.56
CA TRP A 196 7.87 -17.96 14.33
C TRP A 196 7.83 -19.48 14.51
N SER A 197 7.58 -19.99 15.71
CA SER A 197 7.55 -21.45 15.95
C SER A 197 6.71 -22.18 14.92
N PRO A 198 7.22 -23.31 14.40
CA PRO A 198 8.44 -24.04 14.79
C PRO A 198 9.70 -23.59 14.07
N PHE A 199 9.69 -22.48 13.33
CA PHE A 199 10.91 -21.88 12.77
C PHE A 199 11.67 -21.12 13.85
N LYS A 200 12.99 -21.12 13.73
CA LYS A 200 13.89 -20.31 14.55
C LYS A 200 14.38 -19.13 13.69
N CYS A 201 13.93 -17.94 13.99
CA CYS A 201 14.52 -16.72 13.44
C CYS A 201 15.90 -16.52 14.05
N ILE A 202 16.96 -16.64 13.24
CA ILE A 202 18.36 -16.58 13.70
C ILE A 202 18.99 -15.20 13.52
N GLY A 203 18.27 -14.24 12.93
CA GLY A 203 18.70 -12.87 12.77
C GLY A 203 17.81 -12.07 11.83
N MET A 204 18.00 -10.75 11.90
CA MET A 204 17.43 -9.78 10.98
C MET A 204 18.55 -8.82 10.57
N ASP A 205 18.90 -8.82 9.30
CA ASP A 205 19.92 -7.98 8.73
C ASP A 205 19.23 -6.83 7.96
N LEU A 206 19.47 -5.58 8.36
CA LEU A 206 18.98 -4.39 7.66
C LEU A 206 20.17 -3.65 7.08
N VAL A 207 20.21 -3.53 5.76
CA VAL A 207 21.37 -3.06 5.01
C VAL A 207 21.03 -1.84 4.15
N VAL A 208 22.07 -1.09 3.75
CA VAL A 208 21.91 0.16 2.99
C VAL A 208 22.39 0.02 1.57
N THR A 209 23.48 -0.72 1.35
CA THR A 209 24.12 -0.80 0.04
C THR A 209 23.95 -2.17 -0.59
N PHE A 210 24.10 -2.23 -1.92
CA PHE A 210 23.98 -3.47 -2.66
C PHE A 210 25.11 -4.46 -2.31
N ASP A 211 26.30 -3.98 -1.98
CA ASP A 211 27.38 -4.85 -1.53
C ASP A 211 27.13 -5.44 -0.13
N GLU A 212 26.48 -4.68 0.77
CA GLU A 212 26.02 -5.22 2.05
C GLU A 212 24.91 -6.27 1.82
N TRP A 213 23.97 -6.00 0.91
CA TRP A 213 22.92 -6.94 0.54
C TRP A 213 23.49 -8.27 0.02
N LYS A 214 24.44 -8.22 -0.90
CA LYS A 214 25.11 -9.41 -1.43
C LYS A 214 25.73 -10.24 -0.33
N ARG A 215 26.51 -9.61 0.56
CA ARG A 215 27.12 -10.28 1.72
C ARG A 215 26.08 -10.90 2.65
N ALA A 216 24.98 -10.22 2.91
CA ALA A 216 23.89 -10.73 3.75
C ALA A 216 23.21 -11.96 3.13
N VAL A 217 22.96 -11.99 1.82
CA VAL A 217 22.40 -13.14 1.10
C VAL A 217 23.39 -14.35 1.14
N GLU A 218 24.67 -14.12 0.95
CA GLU A 218 25.69 -15.18 1.05
C GLU A 218 25.77 -15.75 2.46
N GLN A 219 25.75 -14.91 3.49
CA GLN A 219 25.73 -15.33 4.90
C GLN A 219 24.44 -16.09 5.25
N ALA A 220 23.27 -15.62 4.78
CA ALA A 220 22.01 -16.32 4.94
C ALA A 220 22.08 -17.73 4.35
N SER A 221 22.65 -17.85 3.15
CA SER A 221 22.83 -19.12 2.45
C SER A 221 23.71 -20.14 3.22
N ALA A 222 24.59 -19.66 4.10
CA ALA A 222 25.47 -20.51 4.90
C ALA A 222 24.85 -20.95 6.25
N ARG A 223 23.96 -20.13 6.83
CA ARG A 223 23.48 -20.32 8.21
C ARG A 223 21.97 -20.60 8.33
N ALA A 224 21.18 -20.24 7.34
CA ALA A 224 19.72 -20.41 7.36
C ALA A 224 19.27 -21.50 6.37
N ASP A 225 18.03 -21.94 6.51
CA ASP A 225 17.34 -22.85 5.62
C ASP A 225 16.32 -22.09 4.73
N VAL A 226 15.96 -20.86 5.12
CA VAL A 226 15.05 -19.96 4.41
C VAL A 226 15.50 -18.51 4.61
N LEU A 227 15.44 -17.70 3.56
CA LEU A 227 15.66 -16.27 3.59
C LEU A 227 14.31 -15.55 3.36
N ILE A 228 13.92 -14.72 4.31
CA ILE A 228 12.72 -13.86 4.21
C ILE A 228 13.16 -12.45 3.83
N LEU A 229 12.51 -11.86 2.82
CA LEU A 229 12.76 -10.47 2.42
C LEU A 229 11.64 -9.55 2.91
N ALA A 230 12.02 -8.52 3.67
CA ALA A 230 11.10 -7.47 4.09
C ALA A 230 10.87 -6.46 2.94
N ASN A 231 11.78 -5.55 2.71
CA ASN A 231 11.77 -4.61 1.58
C ASN A 231 13.21 -4.38 1.11
N TYR A 232 13.40 -3.96 -0.15
CA TYR A 232 14.73 -3.70 -0.75
C TYR A 232 14.74 -2.55 -1.76
N HIS A 233 13.64 -1.78 -1.83
CA HIS A 233 13.53 -0.67 -2.79
C HIS A 233 14.39 0.55 -2.43
N ASN A 234 14.97 0.57 -1.21
CA ASN A 234 15.86 1.62 -0.76
C ASN A 234 17.30 1.11 -0.56
N ILE A 235 17.74 0.19 -1.43
CA ILE A 235 19.14 -0.25 -1.51
C ILE A 235 19.88 0.65 -2.49
N PHE A 236 20.99 1.21 -2.03
CA PHE A 236 21.81 2.14 -2.80
C PHE A 236 23.03 1.44 -3.43
N THR A 237 23.55 2.03 -4.51
CA THR A 237 24.78 1.53 -5.13
C THR A 237 25.98 1.56 -4.18
N ASP A 238 26.03 2.60 -3.33
CA ASP A 238 27.12 2.88 -2.42
C ASP A 238 26.65 3.67 -1.17
N ALA A 239 27.58 3.92 -0.25
CA ALA A 239 27.31 4.61 1.02
C ALA A 239 26.95 6.11 0.84
N ASP A 240 27.21 6.70 -0.29
CA ASP A 240 26.85 8.10 -0.59
C ASP A 240 25.33 8.29 -0.77
N LYS A 241 24.58 7.20 -0.93
CA LYS A 241 23.12 7.17 -1.04
C LYS A 241 22.55 8.05 -2.16
N LYS A 242 23.31 8.22 -3.25
CA LYS A 242 22.91 9.07 -4.39
C LYS A 242 22.07 8.33 -5.42
N LYS A 243 22.26 7.03 -5.54
CA LYS A 243 21.61 6.22 -6.56
C LYS A 243 21.06 4.93 -5.97
N ILE A 244 19.78 4.71 -6.17
CA ILE A 244 19.10 3.46 -5.83
C ILE A 244 19.42 2.42 -6.90
N VAL A 245 19.64 1.17 -6.48
CA VAL A 245 19.74 0.02 -7.37
C VAL A 245 18.33 -0.39 -7.80
N PRO A 246 18.07 -0.65 -9.09
CA PRO A 246 16.76 -1.12 -9.54
C PRO A 246 16.33 -2.39 -8.79
N ALA A 247 15.11 -2.43 -8.29
CA ALA A 247 14.58 -3.53 -7.49
C ALA A 247 14.68 -4.89 -8.21
N ALA A 248 14.35 -4.91 -9.51
CA ALA A 248 14.47 -6.11 -10.33
C ALA A 248 15.93 -6.61 -10.47
N GLU A 249 16.93 -5.73 -10.46
CA GLU A 249 18.34 -6.10 -10.46
C GLU A 249 18.74 -6.77 -9.14
N ILE A 250 18.29 -6.22 -8.01
CA ILE A 250 18.52 -6.80 -6.68
C ILE A 250 17.88 -8.19 -6.61
N MET A 251 16.65 -8.33 -7.09
CA MET A 251 15.94 -9.61 -7.05
C MET A 251 16.57 -10.65 -7.97
N ALA A 252 16.92 -10.27 -9.20
CA ALA A 252 17.59 -11.16 -10.15
C ALA A 252 18.92 -11.69 -9.57
N TRP A 253 19.71 -10.80 -8.96
CA TRP A 253 20.96 -11.21 -8.31
C TRP A 253 20.70 -12.13 -7.11
N THR A 254 19.69 -11.80 -6.28
CA THR A 254 19.34 -12.58 -5.08
C THR A 254 18.88 -13.99 -5.45
N GLU A 255 17.98 -14.12 -6.44
CA GLU A 255 17.51 -15.43 -6.92
C GLU A 255 18.61 -16.27 -7.57
N ALA A 256 19.59 -15.63 -8.22
CA ALA A 256 20.73 -16.32 -8.84
C ALA A 256 21.76 -16.81 -7.82
N ASN A 257 21.93 -16.13 -6.69
CA ASN A 257 23.04 -16.38 -5.75
C ASN A 257 22.61 -16.98 -4.42
N SER A 258 21.33 -16.85 -4.02
CA SER A 258 20.84 -17.49 -2.80
C SER A 258 20.73 -19.01 -2.97
N LYS A 259 21.42 -19.75 -2.09
CA LYS A 259 21.36 -21.22 -2.02
C LYS A 259 20.12 -21.73 -1.25
N VAL A 260 19.41 -20.84 -0.57
CA VAL A 260 18.19 -21.17 0.18
C VAL A 260 16.97 -20.52 -0.48
N PRO A 261 15.76 -21.05 -0.27
CA PRO A 261 14.53 -20.42 -0.73
C PRO A 261 14.40 -18.98 -0.25
N VAL A 262 13.96 -18.09 -1.14
CA VAL A 262 13.77 -16.66 -0.89
C VAL A 262 12.28 -16.35 -0.95
N ILE A 263 11.70 -15.86 0.14
CA ILE A 263 10.26 -15.56 0.25
C ILE A 263 10.06 -14.10 0.66
N GLY A 264 9.17 -13.39 0.00
CA GLY A 264 8.89 -11.97 0.25
C GLY A 264 7.70 -11.71 1.15
N MET A 265 7.75 -10.56 1.83
CA MET A 265 6.63 -10.00 2.62
C MET A 265 5.72 -9.08 1.79
N GLY A 266 5.93 -8.96 0.49
CA GLY A 266 5.15 -8.14 -0.42
C GLY A 266 5.18 -8.64 -1.86
N GLY A 267 4.10 -8.43 -2.60
CA GLY A 267 3.90 -8.91 -3.98
C GLY A 267 4.93 -8.40 -4.98
N TYR A 268 5.43 -7.17 -4.76
CA TYR A 268 6.50 -6.57 -5.58
C TYR A 268 7.71 -7.50 -5.77
N MET A 269 8.05 -8.32 -4.75
CA MET A 269 9.14 -9.26 -4.86
C MET A 269 8.96 -10.26 -6.01
N VAL A 270 7.74 -10.76 -6.19
CA VAL A 270 7.44 -11.72 -7.28
C VAL A 270 7.33 -11.00 -8.63
N GLU A 271 6.83 -9.76 -8.65
CA GLU A 271 6.83 -8.91 -9.84
C GLU A 271 8.26 -8.65 -10.33
N ASP A 272 9.19 -8.37 -9.41
CA ASP A 272 10.62 -8.17 -9.69
C ASP A 272 11.39 -9.46 -10.07
N GLY A 273 10.72 -10.62 -10.06
CA GLY A 273 11.30 -11.89 -10.50
C GLY A 273 11.51 -12.92 -9.40
N GLY A 274 11.11 -12.64 -8.16
CA GLY A 274 11.20 -13.58 -7.04
C GLY A 274 10.22 -14.73 -7.11
N MET A 275 10.42 -15.73 -6.27
CA MET A 275 9.72 -17.02 -6.29
C MET A 275 8.30 -16.96 -5.70
N LEU A 276 8.19 -16.48 -4.47
CA LEU A 276 6.99 -16.57 -3.63
C LEU A 276 6.93 -15.37 -2.69
N ALA A 277 5.75 -14.80 -2.54
CA ALA A 277 5.50 -13.81 -1.49
C ALA A 277 4.12 -14.00 -0.85
N ILE A 278 4.05 -13.67 0.45
CA ILE A 278 2.80 -13.56 1.20
C ILE A 278 2.73 -12.10 1.69
N GLY A 279 1.81 -11.33 1.13
CA GLY A 279 1.72 -9.90 1.37
C GLY A 279 0.34 -9.43 1.80
N ALA A 280 0.26 -8.25 2.41
CA ALA A 280 -1.00 -7.59 2.67
C ALA A 280 -1.70 -7.22 1.35
N SER A 281 -3.03 -7.09 1.39
CA SER A 281 -3.83 -6.75 0.22
C SER A 281 -3.98 -5.23 0.07
N GLY A 282 -3.40 -4.64 -0.96
CA GLY A 282 -3.65 -3.23 -1.33
C GLY A 282 -5.11 -3.00 -1.74
N PHE A 283 -5.75 -4.01 -2.34
CA PHE A 283 -7.18 -3.95 -2.69
C PHE A 283 -8.06 -3.84 -1.44
N GLU A 284 -7.76 -4.56 -0.35
CA GLU A 284 -8.47 -4.43 0.92
C GLU A 284 -8.38 -3.01 1.48
N GLN A 285 -7.18 -2.40 1.42
CA GLN A 285 -6.98 -1.01 1.84
C GLN A 285 -7.96 -0.08 1.10
N GLY A 286 -7.99 -0.16 -0.22
CA GLY A 286 -8.87 0.64 -1.04
C GLY A 286 -10.37 0.37 -0.79
N ASP A 287 -10.78 -0.88 -0.65
CA ASP A 287 -12.17 -1.25 -0.38
C ASP A 287 -12.65 -0.74 1.00
N VAL A 288 -11.81 -0.81 2.04
CA VAL A 288 -12.11 -0.26 3.37
C VAL A 288 -12.21 1.27 3.34
N ILE A 289 -11.29 1.95 2.63
CA ILE A 289 -11.36 3.41 2.44
C ILE A 289 -12.69 3.81 1.81
N VAL A 290 -13.13 3.10 0.77
CA VAL A 290 -14.41 3.38 0.10
C VAL A 290 -15.59 3.21 1.06
N GLN A 291 -15.60 2.15 1.87
CA GLN A 291 -16.63 1.93 2.88
C GLN A 291 -16.67 3.06 3.91
N MET A 292 -15.51 3.49 4.41
CA MET A 292 -15.40 4.62 5.34
C MET A 292 -15.81 5.94 4.68
N THR A 293 -15.43 6.16 3.41
CA THR A 293 -15.84 7.33 2.63
C THR A 293 -17.35 7.44 2.53
N ASN A 294 -18.04 6.36 2.17
CA ASN A 294 -19.50 6.33 2.09
C ASN A 294 -20.15 6.57 3.45
N ALA A 295 -19.63 5.94 4.52
CA ALA A 295 -20.14 6.17 5.88
C ALA A 295 -20.04 7.64 6.29
N ILE A 296 -18.92 8.30 5.97
CA ILE A 296 -18.66 9.69 6.34
C ILE A 296 -19.46 10.67 5.46
N LEU A 297 -19.41 10.52 4.14
CA LEU A 297 -19.95 11.50 3.20
C LEU A 297 -21.44 11.29 2.89
N GLU A 298 -21.93 10.05 2.86
CA GLU A 298 -23.33 9.73 2.53
C GLU A 298 -24.19 9.56 3.78
N HIS A 299 -23.62 8.99 4.86
CA HIS A 299 -24.38 8.71 6.08
C HIS A 299 -24.04 9.65 7.24
N GLY A 300 -23.11 10.59 7.05
CA GLY A 300 -22.80 11.62 8.05
C GLY A 300 -22.12 11.09 9.31
N VAL A 301 -21.51 9.90 9.24
CA VAL A 301 -20.79 9.32 10.38
C VAL A 301 -19.55 10.14 10.69
N VAL A 302 -19.33 10.46 11.95
CA VAL A 302 -18.11 11.17 12.38
C VAL A 302 -16.92 10.22 12.34
N PRO A 303 -15.77 10.60 11.76
CA PRO A 303 -14.62 9.69 11.64
C PRO A 303 -14.21 9.00 12.94
N LYS A 304 -14.17 9.69 14.07
CA LYS A 304 -13.85 9.12 15.39
C LYS A 304 -14.76 7.97 15.84
N ASP A 305 -15.98 7.91 15.30
CA ASP A 305 -16.95 6.86 15.64
C ASP A 305 -16.77 5.61 14.77
N LEU A 306 -15.90 5.68 13.76
CA LEU A 306 -15.42 4.55 12.99
C LEU A 306 -14.10 4.06 13.58
N PRO A 307 -14.03 2.81 14.08
CA PRO A 307 -12.79 2.30 14.66
C PRO A 307 -11.69 2.19 13.60
N TYR A 308 -10.46 2.40 14.01
CA TYR A 308 -9.31 2.05 13.19
C TYR A 308 -9.32 0.56 12.86
N THR A 309 -9.10 0.23 11.59
CA THR A 309 -9.23 -1.13 11.08
C THR A 309 -7.85 -1.77 10.90
N MET A 310 -7.73 -3.03 11.27
CA MET A 310 -6.57 -3.87 10.94
C MET A 310 -6.87 -4.68 9.68
N PRO A 311 -5.90 -4.89 8.78
CA PRO A 311 -6.10 -5.72 7.59
C PRO A 311 -6.39 -7.18 8.01
N ARG A 312 -7.26 -7.83 7.24
CA ARG A 312 -7.69 -9.22 7.45
C ARG A 312 -7.32 -10.12 6.28
N GLN A 313 -7.05 -9.53 5.13
CA GLN A 313 -6.74 -10.25 3.91
C GLN A 313 -5.24 -10.26 3.64
N TYR A 314 -4.76 -11.38 3.15
CA TYR A 314 -3.44 -11.49 2.57
C TYR A 314 -3.55 -12.05 1.16
N LEU A 315 -2.54 -11.81 0.37
CA LEU A 315 -2.43 -12.32 -0.99
C LEU A 315 -1.21 -13.23 -1.10
N VAL A 316 -1.34 -14.24 -1.95
CA VAL A 316 -0.26 -15.14 -2.33
C VAL A 316 0.19 -14.76 -3.73
N TYR A 317 1.46 -14.49 -3.89
CA TYR A 317 2.10 -14.19 -5.16
C TYR A 317 3.08 -15.32 -5.48
N MET A 318 2.97 -15.89 -6.68
CA MET A 318 3.78 -17.05 -7.06
C MET A 318 4.34 -16.88 -8.48
N ARG A 319 5.62 -17.27 -8.65
CA ARG A 319 6.23 -17.41 -9.97
C ARG A 319 6.61 -18.86 -10.18
N GLN A 320 5.82 -19.57 -11.00
CA GLN A 320 5.97 -21.01 -11.23
C GLN A 320 7.36 -21.40 -11.69
N ALA A 321 7.90 -20.71 -12.69
CA ALA A 321 9.20 -21.04 -13.26
C ALA A 321 10.34 -20.99 -12.23
N VAL A 322 10.28 -20.07 -11.26
CA VAL A 322 11.30 -19.98 -10.20
C VAL A 322 11.08 -21.05 -9.15
N MET A 323 9.85 -21.36 -8.78
CA MET A 323 9.53 -22.48 -7.88
C MET A 323 10.02 -23.82 -8.46
N GLU A 324 9.76 -24.05 -9.74
CA GLU A 324 10.21 -25.25 -10.44
C GLU A 324 11.73 -25.36 -10.50
N LYS A 325 12.41 -24.26 -10.82
CA LYS A 325 13.89 -24.18 -10.83
C LYS A 325 14.49 -24.52 -9.47
N ARG A 326 13.82 -24.10 -8.38
CA ARG A 326 14.25 -24.40 -7.00
C ARG A 326 13.79 -25.77 -6.50
N GLY A 327 12.99 -26.50 -7.28
CA GLY A 327 12.42 -27.80 -6.92
C GLY A 327 11.47 -27.74 -5.73
N LEU A 328 10.72 -26.64 -5.59
CA LEU A 328 9.80 -26.39 -4.50
C LEU A 328 8.36 -26.44 -4.96
N VAL A 329 7.46 -26.89 -4.07
CA VAL A 329 6.02 -26.98 -4.29
C VAL A 329 5.27 -26.54 -3.06
N LEU A 330 4.10 -25.95 -3.29
CA LEU A 330 3.06 -25.66 -2.29
C LEU A 330 1.81 -26.48 -2.60
N PRO A 331 0.91 -26.73 -1.63
CA PRO A 331 -0.41 -27.29 -1.91
C PRO A 331 -1.16 -26.48 -2.98
N ASP A 332 -1.92 -27.17 -3.81
CA ASP A 332 -2.67 -26.60 -4.96
C ASP A 332 -3.57 -25.42 -4.59
N ILE A 333 -4.01 -25.34 -3.34
CA ILE A 333 -4.84 -24.24 -2.84
C ILE A 333 -4.12 -22.89 -2.93
N TYR A 334 -2.79 -22.85 -2.71
CA TYR A 334 -1.99 -21.63 -2.82
C TYR A 334 -1.90 -21.16 -4.26
N GLU A 335 -1.68 -22.09 -5.20
CA GLU A 335 -1.68 -21.79 -6.63
C GLU A 335 -3.07 -21.31 -7.08
N ALA A 336 -4.13 -22.03 -6.70
CA ALA A 336 -5.50 -21.65 -7.04
C ALA A 336 -5.84 -20.25 -6.51
N PHE A 337 -5.43 -19.91 -5.29
CA PHE A 337 -5.64 -18.59 -4.71
C PHE A 337 -4.82 -17.51 -5.43
N SER A 338 -3.56 -17.78 -5.74
CA SER A 338 -2.70 -16.86 -6.49
C SER A 338 -3.26 -16.59 -7.89
N ARG A 339 -3.75 -17.60 -8.59
CA ARG A 339 -4.42 -17.46 -9.90
C ARG A 339 -5.72 -16.65 -9.78
N ALA A 340 -6.57 -16.97 -8.81
CA ALA A 340 -7.84 -16.28 -8.59
C ALA A 340 -7.68 -14.80 -8.27
N SER A 341 -6.58 -14.42 -7.62
CA SER A 341 -6.23 -13.03 -7.31
C SER A 341 -5.35 -12.36 -8.37
N ASN A 342 -5.09 -13.01 -9.50
CA ASN A 342 -4.25 -12.54 -10.61
C ASN A 342 -2.79 -12.23 -10.21
N ASN A 343 -2.24 -13.02 -9.28
CA ASN A 343 -0.89 -12.89 -8.71
C ASN A 343 0.02 -14.10 -9.05
N TYR A 344 -0.30 -14.81 -10.12
CA TYR A 344 0.44 -15.96 -10.61
C TYR A 344 1.18 -15.61 -11.89
N TYR A 345 2.51 -15.76 -11.89
CA TYR A 345 3.42 -15.30 -12.94
C TYR A 345 4.15 -16.45 -13.64
#